data_e60614ae3a8aeeb4860bfecf7761e8e2
#
_entry.id   e60614ae3a8aeeb4860bfecf7761e8e2
#
_cell.length_a   1.000
_cell.length_b   1.000
_cell.length_c   1.000
_cell.angle_alpha   90.00
_cell.angle_beta   90.00
_cell.angle_gamma   90.00
#
_symmetry.space_group_name_H-M   'P 1'
#
loop_
_entity.id
_entity.type
_entity.pdbx_description
1 polymer ?
#
loop_
_entity_poly.entity_id
_entity_poly.type
_entity_poly.pdbx_seq_one_letter_code
_entity_poly.pdbx_strand_id
1 'polypeptide(L)'
;LRQIGTAGSHGYQISRAIEWMKHNVRKQLRIEDLASYCQMSTSSLHHHFKTMTSMSPLQYQKLLRLQEARRLMLAESFDAASAAFQVGYESPSQFSREYRRLFSASPARDIKALLSAGNTAPGPGPRRKASSSSPPGDPVNRHV
;
A
#
# COMPACT_ATOMS: atom_id res chain seq x y z
N LEU A 1 -34.10 -11.68 7.00
CA LEU A 1 -33.75 -11.09 5.70
C LEU A 1 -33.39 -9.62 5.83
N ARG A 2 -34.29 -8.91 6.47
CA ARG A 2 -34.13 -7.46 6.60
C ARG A 2 -32.91 -7.12 7.44
N GLN A 3 -32.69 -7.86 8.51
CA GLN A 3 -31.51 -7.65 9.34
C GLN A 3 -30.23 -7.99 8.62
N ILE A 4 -30.25 -9.07 7.87
CA ILE A 4 -29.11 -9.46 7.07
C ILE A 4 -28.82 -8.38 6.04
N GLY A 5 -29.85 -7.84 5.42
CA GLY A 5 -29.69 -6.76 4.46
C GLY A 5 -29.11 -5.51 5.09
N THR A 6 -29.55 -5.18 6.31
CA THR A 6 -29.05 -3.99 7.00
C THR A 6 -27.59 -4.14 7.37
N ALA A 7 -27.21 -5.28 7.91
CA ALA A 7 -25.82 -5.54 8.26
C ALA A 7 -24.96 -5.55 7.00
N GLY A 8 -25.44 -6.21 5.95
CA GLY A 8 -24.75 -6.21 4.68
C GLY A 8 -24.68 -4.83 4.07
N SER A 9 -25.73 -4.01 4.30
CA SER A 9 -25.74 -2.65 3.80
C SER A 9 -24.62 -1.81 4.38
N HIS A 10 -24.38 -1.89 5.69
CA HIS A 10 -23.29 -1.13 6.31
C HIS A 10 -21.95 -1.62 5.81
N GLY A 11 -21.76 -2.93 5.73
CA GLY A 11 -20.53 -3.50 5.20
C GLY A 11 -20.30 -3.10 3.76
N TYR A 12 -21.35 -3.12 2.97
CA TYR A 12 -21.28 -2.70 1.58
C TYR A 12 -20.91 -1.22 1.48
N GLN A 13 -21.55 -0.37 2.28
CA GLN A 13 -21.28 1.06 2.26
C GLN A 13 -19.84 1.36 2.64
N ILE A 14 -19.31 0.68 3.66
CA ILE A 14 -17.91 0.88 4.07
C ILE A 14 -16.97 0.36 2.98
N SER A 15 -17.31 -0.76 2.34
CA SER A 15 -16.52 -1.25 1.22
C SER A 15 -16.46 -0.21 0.09
N ARG A 16 -17.58 0.43 -0.19
CA ARG A 16 -17.61 1.49 -1.20
C ARG A 16 -16.76 2.66 -0.79
N ALA A 17 -16.79 3.01 0.50
CA ALA A 17 -15.95 4.10 1.00
C ALA A 17 -14.49 3.79 0.78
N ILE A 18 -14.08 2.58 1.09
CA ILE A 18 -12.69 2.17 0.93
C ILE A 18 -12.28 2.18 -0.54
N GLU A 19 -13.15 1.67 -1.42
CA GLU A 19 -12.85 1.69 -2.86
C GLU A 19 -12.73 3.12 -3.38
N TRP A 20 -13.60 4.00 -2.93
CA TRP A 20 -13.53 5.40 -3.32
C TRP A 20 -12.20 6.01 -2.85
N MET A 21 -11.80 5.69 -1.62
CA MET A 21 -10.56 6.21 -1.07
C MET A 21 -9.34 5.70 -1.84
N LYS A 22 -9.37 4.44 -2.28
CA LYS A 22 -8.28 3.89 -3.08
C LYS A 22 -8.13 4.61 -4.41
N HIS A 23 -9.25 4.93 -5.05
CA HIS A 23 -9.22 5.62 -6.34
C HIS A 23 -8.92 7.10 -6.21
N ASN A 24 -9.03 7.66 -5.02
CA ASN A 24 -8.85 9.09 -4.77
C ASN A 24 -7.76 9.34 -3.73
N VAL A 25 -6.78 8.46 -3.67
CA VAL A 25 -5.74 8.50 -2.63
C VAL A 25 -4.98 9.82 -2.63
N ARG A 26 -4.84 10.45 -3.78
CA ARG A 26 -4.09 11.71 -3.91
C ARG A 26 -4.87 12.93 -3.49
N LYS A 27 -6.19 12.81 -3.42
CA LYS A 27 -7.06 13.94 -3.09
C LYS A 27 -7.16 14.13 -1.60
N GLN A 28 -7.39 15.36 -1.18
CA GLN A 28 -7.68 15.63 0.22
C GLN A 28 -9.00 14.98 0.60
N LEU A 29 -9.01 14.26 1.70
CA LEU A 29 -10.21 13.59 2.15
C LEU A 29 -11.12 14.57 2.86
N ARG A 30 -12.35 14.66 2.39
CA ARG A 30 -13.41 15.42 3.05
C ARG A 30 -14.45 14.42 3.52
N ILE A 31 -14.64 14.37 4.84
CA ILE A 31 -15.53 13.36 5.44
C ILE A 31 -16.96 13.52 4.93
N GLU A 32 -17.40 14.77 4.76
CA GLU A 32 -18.75 15.03 4.27
C GLU A 32 -18.96 14.46 2.86
N ASP A 33 -17.95 14.60 2.01
CA ASP A 33 -18.06 14.08 0.65
C ASP A 33 -18.08 12.56 0.65
N LEU A 34 -17.25 11.94 1.48
CA LEU A 34 -17.21 10.49 1.57
C LEU A 34 -18.53 9.94 2.11
N ALA A 35 -19.06 10.58 3.14
CA ALA A 35 -20.34 10.18 3.72
C ALA A 35 -21.47 10.29 2.68
N SER A 36 -21.50 11.39 1.95
CA SER A 36 -22.49 11.56 0.89
C SER A 36 -22.38 10.49 -0.18
N TYR A 37 -21.17 10.20 -0.59
CA TYR A 37 -20.94 9.16 -1.60
C TYR A 37 -21.51 7.83 -1.14
N CYS A 38 -21.37 7.52 0.14
CA CYS A 38 -21.82 6.25 0.71
C CYS A 38 -23.25 6.30 1.21
N GLN A 39 -23.92 7.46 1.08
CA GLN A 39 -25.29 7.65 1.54
C GLN A 39 -25.41 7.40 3.04
N MET A 40 -24.48 7.96 3.80
CA MET A 40 -24.43 7.86 5.25
C MET A 40 -24.30 9.26 5.86
N SER A 41 -24.70 9.40 7.11
CA SER A 41 -24.33 10.59 7.86
C SER A 41 -22.86 10.49 8.25
N THR A 42 -22.24 11.62 8.57
CA THR A 42 -20.83 11.60 8.99
C THR A 42 -20.66 10.78 10.26
N SER A 43 -21.61 10.88 11.20
CA SER A 43 -21.54 10.08 12.43
C SER A 43 -21.59 8.58 12.15
N SER A 44 -22.52 8.19 11.28
CA SER A 44 -22.66 6.79 10.91
C SER A 44 -21.40 6.28 10.21
N LEU A 45 -20.86 7.09 9.31
CA LEU A 45 -19.62 6.73 8.61
C LEU A 45 -18.49 6.50 9.61
N HIS A 46 -18.27 7.43 10.53
CA HIS A 46 -17.21 7.28 11.53
C HIS A 46 -17.41 6.02 12.36
N HIS A 47 -18.63 5.82 12.83
CA HIS A 47 -18.92 4.69 13.69
C HIS A 47 -18.68 3.36 12.99
N HIS A 48 -19.27 3.19 11.84
CA HIS A 48 -19.15 1.89 11.12
C HIS A 48 -17.76 1.69 10.54
N PHE A 49 -17.13 2.76 10.08
CA PHE A 49 -15.78 2.66 9.56
C PHE A 49 -14.83 2.17 10.63
N LYS A 50 -14.90 2.78 11.81
CA LYS A 50 -14.03 2.39 12.92
C LYS A 50 -14.34 0.98 13.41
N THR A 51 -15.62 0.64 13.46
CA THR A 51 -16.02 -0.69 13.90
C THR A 51 -15.46 -1.76 12.97
N MET A 52 -15.46 -1.50 11.67
CA MET A 52 -15.04 -2.51 10.69
C MET A 52 -13.56 -2.51 10.40
N THR A 53 -12.87 -1.37 10.52
CA THR A 53 -11.45 -1.28 10.15
C THR A 53 -10.54 -1.03 11.35
N SER A 54 -11.10 -0.68 12.50
CA SER A 54 -10.38 -0.25 13.69
C SER A 54 -9.65 1.07 13.50
N MET A 55 -9.96 1.81 12.44
CA MET A 55 -9.33 3.07 12.11
C MET A 55 -10.39 4.10 11.74
N SER A 56 -10.07 5.37 11.96
CA SER A 56 -10.89 6.44 11.39
C SER A 56 -10.65 6.49 9.88
N PRO A 57 -11.57 7.10 9.13
CA PRO A 57 -11.33 7.26 7.68
C PRO A 57 -10.03 7.99 7.36
N LEU A 58 -9.67 9.01 8.15
CA LEU A 58 -8.45 9.77 7.91
C LEU A 58 -7.20 8.91 8.14
N GLN A 59 -7.21 8.11 9.21
CA GLN A 59 -6.11 7.20 9.47
C GLN A 59 -5.98 6.17 8.35
N TYR A 60 -7.11 5.70 7.85
CA TYR A 60 -7.10 4.72 6.77
C TYR A 60 -6.56 5.34 5.48
N GLN A 61 -6.90 6.60 5.21
CA GLN A 61 -6.34 7.28 4.05
C GLN A 61 -4.82 7.35 4.12
N LYS A 62 -4.29 7.67 5.29
CA LYS A 62 -2.83 7.70 5.45
C LYS A 62 -2.21 6.33 5.17
N LEU A 63 -2.85 5.29 5.66
CA LEU A 63 -2.38 3.93 5.40
C LEU A 63 -2.35 3.65 3.89
N LEU A 64 -3.43 3.98 3.19
CA LEU A 64 -3.50 3.77 1.75
C LEU A 64 -2.43 4.56 1.00
N ARG A 65 -2.19 5.81 1.39
CA ARG A 65 -1.17 6.63 0.77
C ARG A 65 0.21 6.02 0.94
N LEU A 66 0.51 5.57 2.15
CA LEU A 66 1.82 4.98 2.43
C LEU A 66 2.02 3.67 1.70
N GLN A 67 0.97 2.85 1.61
CA GLN A 67 1.04 1.60 0.86
C GLN A 67 1.24 1.85 -0.63
N GLU A 68 0.54 2.82 -1.17
CA GLU A 68 0.68 3.15 -2.59
C GLU A 68 2.07 3.72 -2.88
N ALA A 69 2.59 4.57 -1.99
CA ALA A 69 3.94 5.10 -2.16
C ALA A 69 4.96 3.96 -2.17
N ARG A 70 4.78 3.00 -1.27
CA ARG A 70 5.67 1.83 -1.22
C ARG A 70 5.63 1.06 -2.54
N ARG A 71 4.43 0.86 -3.08
CA ARG A 71 4.28 0.19 -4.35
C ARG A 71 4.99 0.93 -5.48
N LEU A 72 4.85 2.26 -5.52
CA LEU A 72 5.50 3.07 -6.54
C LEU A 72 7.02 2.96 -6.45
N MET A 73 7.56 2.97 -5.25
CA MET A 73 9.00 2.85 -5.07
C MET A 73 9.51 1.47 -5.44
N LEU A 74 8.74 0.44 -5.12
CA LEU A 74 9.15 -0.94 -5.42
C LEU A 74 8.98 -1.29 -6.90
N ALA A 75 7.83 -0.98 -7.45
CA ALA A 75 7.48 -1.46 -8.78
C ALA A 75 7.83 -0.49 -9.88
N GLU A 76 7.86 0.80 -9.59
CA GLU A 76 8.05 1.82 -10.62
C GLU A 76 9.29 2.68 -10.36
N SER A 77 10.09 2.30 -9.40
CA SER A 77 11.39 2.95 -9.13
C SER A 77 11.31 4.43 -8.78
N PHE A 78 10.18 4.86 -8.21
CA PHE A 78 10.06 6.22 -7.70
C PHE A 78 11.03 6.41 -6.53
N ASP A 79 11.64 7.59 -6.44
CA ASP A 79 12.34 7.92 -5.20
C ASP A 79 11.32 8.34 -4.15
N ALA A 80 11.77 8.49 -2.90
CA ALA A 80 10.86 8.75 -1.78
C ALA A 80 10.11 10.07 -1.95
N ALA A 81 10.81 11.12 -2.37
CA ALA A 81 10.16 12.43 -2.53
C ALA A 81 9.11 12.40 -3.61
N SER A 82 9.42 11.79 -4.75
CA SER A 82 8.46 11.68 -5.85
C SER A 82 7.26 10.85 -5.45
N ALA A 83 7.48 9.74 -4.74
CA ALA A 83 6.38 8.90 -4.27
C ALA A 83 5.50 9.66 -3.29
N ALA A 84 6.11 10.43 -2.39
CA ALA A 84 5.36 11.23 -1.42
C ALA A 84 4.42 12.21 -2.12
N PHE A 85 4.93 12.96 -3.08
CA PHE A 85 4.10 13.91 -3.80
C PHE A 85 3.04 13.20 -4.63
N GLN A 86 3.39 12.08 -5.23
CA GLN A 86 2.45 11.34 -6.08
C GLN A 86 1.24 10.87 -5.28
N VAL A 87 1.40 10.54 -4.01
CA VAL A 87 0.28 10.08 -3.20
C VAL A 87 -0.36 11.19 -2.36
N GLY A 88 0.04 12.44 -2.60
CA GLY A 88 -0.65 13.57 -2.00
C GLY A 88 -0.02 14.21 -0.79
N TYR A 89 1.18 13.81 -0.39
CA TYR A 89 1.88 14.49 0.69
C TYR A 89 2.50 15.78 0.17
N GLU A 90 2.37 16.83 0.95
CA GLU A 90 2.99 18.11 0.62
C GLU A 90 4.39 18.24 1.20
N SER A 91 4.70 17.46 2.22
CA SER A 91 5.97 17.52 2.92
C SER A 91 6.65 16.16 2.89
N PRO A 92 7.80 16.05 2.22
CA PRO A 92 8.57 14.80 2.27
C PRO A 92 8.99 14.41 3.69
N SER A 93 9.22 15.39 4.55
CA SER A 93 9.57 15.10 5.95
C SER A 93 8.45 14.44 6.70
N GLN A 94 7.22 14.94 6.52
CA GLN A 94 6.06 14.34 7.15
C GLN A 94 5.84 12.93 6.60
N PHE A 95 5.99 12.77 5.29
CA PHE A 95 5.88 11.47 4.66
C PHE A 95 6.86 10.47 5.28
N SER A 96 8.11 10.87 5.41
CA SER A 96 9.13 9.98 5.95
C SER A 96 8.84 9.58 7.40
N ARG A 97 8.35 10.52 8.21
CA ARG A 97 8.02 10.22 9.59
C ARG A 97 6.86 9.22 9.67
N GLU A 98 5.82 9.43 8.87
CA GLU A 98 4.66 8.56 8.90
C GLU A 98 4.99 7.20 8.28
N TYR A 99 5.82 7.19 7.25
CA TYR A 99 6.27 5.95 6.63
C TYR A 99 7.02 5.09 7.64
N ARG A 100 7.98 5.72 8.36
CA ARG A 100 8.75 4.99 9.36
C ARG A 100 7.86 4.47 10.47
N ARG A 101 6.86 5.23 10.86
CA ARG A 101 5.93 4.78 11.91
C ARG A 101 5.18 3.54 11.48
N LEU A 102 4.76 3.47 10.23
CA LEU A 102 4.00 2.33 9.73
C LEU A 102 4.89 1.13 9.41
N PHE A 103 6.00 1.35 8.73
CA PHE A 103 6.83 0.25 8.22
C PHE A 103 8.08 0.00 9.04
N SER A 104 8.31 0.77 10.08
CA SER A 104 9.44 0.61 11.01
C SER A 104 10.80 0.85 10.38
N ALA A 105 10.85 1.51 9.24
CA ALA A 105 12.08 1.84 8.55
C ALA A 105 11.83 3.05 7.66
N SER A 106 12.88 3.81 7.36
CA SER A 106 12.76 4.89 6.42
C SER A 106 12.42 4.35 5.04
N PRO A 107 11.83 5.18 4.16
CA PRO A 107 11.48 4.69 2.82
C PRO A 107 12.66 4.04 2.10
N ALA A 108 13.82 4.68 2.08
CA ALA A 108 14.96 4.16 1.35
C ALA A 108 15.43 2.82 1.92
N ARG A 109 15.47 2.71 3.24
CA ARG A 109 15.90 1.47 3.88
C ARG A 109 14.91 0.33 3.66
N ASP A 110 13.63 0.65 3.76
CA ASP A 110 12.58 -0.34 3.56
C ASP A 110 12.63 -0.91 2.15
N ILE A 111 12.74 -0.03 1.16
CA ILE A 111 12.76 -0.47 -0.23
C ILE A 111 14.01 -1.29 -0.52
N LYS A 112 15.14 -0.84 0.01
CA LYS A 112 16.39 -1.59 -0.17
C LYS A 112 16.28 -2.99 0.43
N ALA A 113 15.70 -3.10 1.62
CA ALA A 113 15.53 -4.38 2.27
C ALA A 113 14.58 -5.29 1.49
N LEU A 114 13.49 -4.71 0.97
CA LEU A 114 12.54 -5.50 0.20
C LEU A 114 13.11 -5.99 -1.11
N LEU A 115 13.88 -5.16 -1.79
CA LEU A 115 14.52 -5.56 -3.03
C LEU A 115 15.57 -6.64 -2.79
N SER A 116 16.33 -6.52 -1.70
CA SER A 116 17.31 -7.54 -1.34
C SER A 116 16.63 -8.86 -0.99
N ALA A 117 15.53 -8.81 -0.25
CA ALA A 117 14.79 -10.01 0.11
C ALA A 117 14.22 -10.69 -1.13
N GLY A 118 13.72 -9.90 -2.07
CA GLY A 118 13.22 -10.43 -3.31
C GLY A 118 14.32 -11.13 -4.11
N ASN A 119 15.51 -10.56 -4.11
CA ASN A 119 16.63 -11.13 -4.83
C ASN A 119 17.14 -12.41 -4.20
N THR A 120 16.99 -12.58 -2.90
CA THR A 120 17.46 -13.78 -2.21
C THR A 120 16.41 -14.87 -2.15
N ALA A 121 15.20 -14.57 -2.53
CA ALA A 121 14.15 -15.58 -2.57
C ALA A 121 14.53 -16.62 -3.61
N PRO A 122 14.50 -17.85 -3.28
CA PRO A 122 14.91 -18.90 -4.22
C PRO A 122 13.93 -19.00 -5.35
N GLY A 123 14.09 -18.74 -5.07
CA GLY A 123 13.62 -18.77 -5.51
C GLY A 123 13.41 -19.38 -6.00
N PRO A 124 13.35 -19.43 -6.00
CA PRO A 124 13.05 -19.89 -6.40
C PRO A 124 13.36 -20.41 -6.90
N GLY A 125 13.52 -20.20 -6.70
CA GLY A 125 13.77 -20.49 -7.02
C GLY A 125 14.21 -20.72 -7.68
N PRO A 126 14.50 -21.11 -7.76
CA PRO A 126 15.09 -21.11 -8.33
C PRO A 126 15.53 -20.94 -9.33
N ARG A 127 15.63 -20.57 -9.32
CA ARG A 127 16.01 -20.15 -10.09
C ARG A 127 16.73 -19.93 -10.70
N ARG A 128 17.07 -19.82 -10.36
CA ARG A 128 17.84 -19.46 -10.78
C ARG A 128 18.66 -19.48 -11.18
N LYS A 129 19.06 -19.66 -10.75
CA LYS A 129 19.96 -19.60 -11.06
C LYS A 129 20.52 -19.53 -11.69
N ALA A 130 20.74 -19.65 -11.36
CA ALA A 130 21.47 -19.62 -11.89
C ALA A 130 22.01 -19.27 -12.40
N SER A 131 22.17 -19.12 -11.90
CA SER A 131 22.87 -18.92 -12.38
C SER A 131 23.60 -18.69 -12.79
N SER A 132 23.78 -18.86 -12.27
CA SER A 132 24.65 -18.86 -12.69
C SER A 132 25.35 -19.08 -13.18
N SER A 133 25.47 -19.39 -12.82
CA SER A 133 26.28 -19.76 -13.31
C SER A 133 26.82 -20.12 -14.05
N SER A 134 26.92 -20.38 -13.84
CA SER A 134 27.58 -20.84 -14.53
C SER A 134 28.12 -21.11 -15.16
N PRO A 135 28.28 -21.37 -15.00
CA PRO A 135 29.01 -21.75 -15.61
C PRO A 135 29.59 -22.03 -16.19
N PRO A 136 29.77 -22.26 -15.98
CA PRO A 136 30.49 -22.62 -16.62
C PRO A 136 30.93 -23.00 -17.23
N GLY A 137 30.90 -23.24 -17.04
CA GLY A 137 31.47 -23.65 -17.59
C GLY A 137 31.73 -23.91 -18.12
N ASP A 138 31.67 -23.85 -17.67
CA ASP A 138 32.12 -24.19 -18.21
C ASP A 138 32.48 -24.50 -18.84
N PRO A 139 32.58 -24.78 -18.72
CA PRO A 139 33.18 -25.13 -19.38
C PRO A 139 33.47 -25.50 -20.02
N VAL A 140 33.35 -25.50 -19.70
CA VAL A 140 33.72 -25.88 -20.30
C VAL A 140 33.94 -26.22 -20.86
N ASN A 141 33.89 -26.29 -20.56
CA ASN A 141 34.29 -26.58 -21.07
C ASN A 141 34.35 -26.86 -21.58
N ARG A 142 34.26 -27.08 -21.36
CA ARG A 142 34.62 -27.31 -21.78
C ARG A 142 34.69 -27.66 -22.41
N HIS A 143 34.63 -27.74 -22.17
CA HIS A 143 35.02 -27.95 -22.72
C HIS A 143 35.08 -28.12 -23.09
N VAL A 144 35.16 -28.21 -22.69
CA VAL A 144 35.51 -28.30 -22.93
C VAL A 144 35.72 -28.40 -23.38
#